data_5b9293c06f39685ccf5f4cb2842ea5cd
#
_entry.id   5b9293c06f39685ccf5f4cb2842ea5cd
#
_cell.length_a   1.000
_cell.length_b   1.000
_cell.length_c   1.000
_cell.angle_alpha   90.00
_cell.angle_beta   90.00
_cell.angle_gamma   90.00
#
_symmetry.space_group_name_H-M   'P 1'
#
loop_
_entity.id
_entity.type
_entity.pdbx_description
1 polymer ?
#
loop_
_entity_poly.entity_id
_entity_poly.type
_entity_poly.pdbx_seq_one_letter_code
_entity_poly.pdbx_strand_id
1 'polypeptide(L)'
;MVLETRTRLAKLFGCPRADHVVFTANSTEALNIAIYGLFSSGDHVISTDLEHNSVLRPLYDLQTRGVSVDFVPADRQGNIRYEDMETLFRPETKAVVCTHASNLTGNLLDIAKIGAMAHAHSALLVVDASQTAGAVPIDMQAMNIDVLCFTGHKGLMGPQGTGGLCIRPGVELRPLLRGGTGIHSYDREQPQTYPAR
;
A
#
# COMPACT_ATOMS: atom_id res chain seq x y z
N MET A 1 -23.95 3.97 -7.68
CA MET A 1 -23.46 3.72 -6.30
C MET A 1 -21.99 3.29 -6.25
N VAL A 2 -21.57 2.13 -6.84
CA VAL A 2 -20.15 1.69 -6.79
C VAL A 2 -19.20 2.70 -7.41
N LEU A 3 -19.44 3.13 -8.65
CA LEU A 3 -18.61 4.12 -9.34
C LEU A 3 -18.58 5.47 -8.58
N GLU A 4 -19.71 5.91 -8.06
CA GLU A 4 -19.80 7.15 -7.28
C GLU A 4 -18.93 7.05 -6.01
N THR A 5 -18.96 5.93 -5.29
CA THR A 5 -18.10 5.72 -4.11
C THR A 5 -16.63 5.73 -4.49
N ARG A 6 -16.24 5.09 -5.59
CA ARG A 6 -14.87 5.17 -6.12
C ARG A 6 -14.47 6.61 -6.42
N THR A 7 -15.34 7.40 -7.06
CA THR A 7 -15.08 8.81 -7.38
C THR A 7 -14.89 9.65 -6.11
N ARG A 8 -15.74 9.43 -5.09
CA ARG A 8 -15.60 10.14 -3.80
C ARG A 8 -14.32 9.79 -3.06
N LEU A 9 -13.95 8.50 -3.02
CA LEU A 9 -12.70 8.06 -2.40
C LEU A 9 -11.47 8.54 -3.19
N ALA A 10 -11.52 8.49 -4.52
CA ALA A 10 -10.46 9.05 -5.35
C ALA A 10 -10.23 10.54 -5.06
N LYS A 11 -11.32 11.31 -4.96
CA LYS A 11 -11.26 12.74 -4.59
C LYS A 11 -10.72 12.93 -3.18
N LEU A 12 -11.16 12.11 -2.20
CA LEU A 12 -10.75 12.20 -0.80
C LEU A 12 -9.24 11.98 -0.63
N PHE A 13 -8.67 11.05 -1.38
CA PHE A 13 -7.27 10.65 -1.25
C PHE A 13 -6.33 11.23 -2.33
N GLY A 14 -6.83 12.10 -3.21
CA GLY A 14 -6.03 12.62 -4.32
C GLY A 14 -5.61 11.54 -5.34
N CYS A 15 -6.36 10.43 -5.41
CA CYS A 15 -6.11 9.39 -6.41
C CYS A 15 -6.53 9.91 -7.79
N PRO A 16 -5.63 9.87 -8.82
CA PRO A 16 -5.90 10.48 -10.12
C PRO A 16 -7.08 9.86 -10.87
N ARG A 17 -7.42 8.60 -10.60
CA ARG A 17 -8.42 7.84 -11.33
C ARG A 17 -9.34 7.05 -10.40
N ALA A 18 -10.65 7.20 -10.57
CA ALA A 18 -11.65 6.49 -9.78
C ALA A 18 -11.68 4.97 -10.04
N ASP A 19 -11.33 4.53 -11.24
CA ASP A 19 -11.22 3.10 -11.62
C ASP A 19 -9.97 2.43 -11.01
N HIS A 20 -9.04 3.20 -10.46
CA HIS A 20 -7.90 2.73 -9.69
C HIS A 20 -8.19 2.59 -8.18
N VAL A 21 -9.41 2.85 -7.76
CA VAL A 21 -9.89 2.55 -6.40
C VAL A 21 -10.49 1.15 -6.40
N VAL A 22 -9.85 0.22 -5.70
CA VAL A 22 -10.26 -1.19 -5.60
C VAL A 22 -10.85 -1.43 -4.22
N PHE A 23 -12.04 -2.03 -4.15
CA PHE A 23 -12.66 -2.40 -2.88
C PHE A 23 -12.16 -3.75 -2.38
N THR A 24 -12.00 -3.84 -1.06
CA THR A 24 -11.64 -5.04 -0.33
C THR A 24 -12.51 -5.17 0.92
N ALA A 25 -12.45 -6.31 1.59
CA ALA A 25 -13.17 -6.52 2.85
C ALA A 25 -12.55 -5.71 4.03
N ASN A 26 -11.27 -5.36 3.94
CA ASN A 26 -10.54 -4.59 4.95
C ASN A 26 -9.15 -4.19 4.42
N SER A 27 -8.40 -3.42 5.21
CA SER A 27 -7.03 -3.05 4.87
C SER A 27 -6.05 -4.23 4.84
N THR A 28 -6.30 -5.29 5.61
CA THR A 28 -5.43 -6.48 5.58
C THR A 28 -5.44 -7.12 4.20
N GLU A 29 -6.62 -7.28 3.59
CA GLU A 29 -6.74 -7.78 2.22
C GLU A 29 -6.08 -6.81 1.23
N ALA A 30 -6.30 -5.50 1.36
CA ALA A 30 -5.68 -4.48 0.52
C ALA A 30 -4.15 -4.55 0.58
N LEU A 31 -3.57 -4.65 1.78
CA LEU A 31 -2.13 -4.78 2.01
C LEU A 31 -1.57 -6.09 1.45
N ASN A 32 -2.30 -7.21 1.58
CA ASN A 32 -1.88 -8.47 0.96
C ASN A 32 -1.87 -8.36 -0.57
N ILE A 33 -2.89 -7.73 -1.18
CA ILE A 33 -2.92 -7.48 -2.63
C ILE A 33 -1.70 -6.64 -3.05
N ALA A 34 -1.40 -5.56 -2.34
CA ALA A 34 -0.27 -4.69 -2.64
C ALA A 34 1.07 -5.42 -2.45
N ILE A 35 1.31 -6.02 -1.30
CA ILE A 35 2.60 -6.62 -0.93
C ILE A 35 2.89 -7.85 -1.81
N TYR A 36 1.99 -8.81 -1.90
CA TYR A 36 2.21 -9.98 -2.75
C TYR A 36 2.16 -9.66 -4.25
N GLY A 37 1.44 -8.58 -4.63
CA GLY A 37 1.39 -8.08 -6.00
C GLY A 37 2.70 -7.45 -6.46
N LEU A 38 3.42 -6.77 -5.57
CA LEU A 38 4.63 -6.02 -5.90
C LEU A 38 5.88 -6.89 -5.91
N PHE A 39 6.14 -7.67 -4.84
CA PHE A 39 7.46 -8.25 -4.58
C PHE A 39 7.65 -9.64 -5.18
N SER A 40 8.87 -9.91 -5.65
CA SER A 40 9.38 -11.20 -6.14
C SER A 40 10.70 -11.54 -5.45
N SER A 41 11.13 -12.78 -5.53
CA SER A 41 12.46 -13.18 -5.08
C SER A 41 13.56 -12.30 -5.69
N GLY A 42 14.47 -11.83 -4.87
CA GLY A 42 15.54 -10.90 -5.24
C GLY A 42 15.20 -9.44 -5.02
N ASP A 43 13.92 -9.07 -4.88
CA ASP A 43 13.51 -7.70 -4.53
C ASP A 43 13.88 -7.37 -3.07
N HIS A 44 14.02 -6.08 -2.80
CA HIS A 44 14.19 -5.53 -1.46
C HIS A 44 13.06 -4.59 -1.09
N VAL A 45 12.66 -4.61 0.18
CA VAL A 45 11.66 -3.71 0.77
C VAL A 45 12.19 -3.10 2.06
N ILE A 46 11.94 -1.80 2.22
CA ILE A 46 12.17 -1.08 3.48
C ILE A 46 10.81 -0.94 4.19
N SER A 47 10.78 -1.20 5.48
CA SER A 47 9.59 -1.03 6.32
C SER A 47 9.97 -0.40 7.66
N THR A 48 9.06 -0.33 8.64
CA THR A 48 9.35 0.25 9.96
C THR A 48 8.95 -0.69 11.08
N ASP A 49 9.50 -0.47 12.29
CA ASP A 49 9.09 -1.18 13.50
C ASP A 49 7.68 -0.78 14.01
N LEU A 50 7.06 0.21 13.38
CA LEU A 50 5.75 0.75 13.77
C LEU A 50 4.58 0.05 13.10
N GLU A 51 4.86 -0.95 12.26
CA GLU A 51 3.87 -1.58 11.41
C GLU A 51 2.88 -2.48 12.18
N HIS A 52 1.67 -2.51 11.65
CA HIS A 52 0.69 -3.50 12.06
C HIS A 52 1.01 -4.89 11.48
N ASN A 53 0.55 -5.96 12.13
CA ASN A 53 0.70 -7.34 11.66
C ASN A 53 0.20 -7.59 10.23
N SER A 54 -0.71 -6.75 9.71
CA SER A 54 -1.18 -6.80 8.32
C SER A 54 -0.10 -6.46 7.31
N VAL A 55 0.97 -5.78 7.73
CA VAL A 55 2.19 -5.51 6.96
C VAL A 55 3.29 -6.50 7.34
N LEU A 56 3.57 -6.66 8.64
CA LEU A 56 4.70 -7.47 9.11
C LEU A 56 4.60 -8.93 8.66
N ARG A 57 3.42 -9.56 8.82
CA ARG A 57 3.27 -10.99 8.49
C ARG A 57 3.46 -11.29 7.00
N PRO A 58 2.87 -10.54 6.06
CA PRO A 58 3.19 -10.69 4.65
C PRO A 58 4.67 -10.45 4.32
N LEU A 59 5.33 -9.48 4.96
CA LEU A 59 6.75 -9.23 4.73
C LEU A 59 7.62 -10.37 5.24
N TYR A 60 7.35 -10.91 6.43
CA TYR A 60 8.06 -12.08 6.96
C TYR A 60 7.83 -13.34 6.09
N ASP A 61 6.62 -13.54 5.55
CA ASP A 61 6.37 -14.63 4.61
C ASP A 61 7.18 -14.43 3.31
N LEU A 62 7.26 -13.22 2.78
CA LEU A 62 8.08 -12.90 1.61
C LEU A 62 9.58 -13.11 1.84
N GLN A 63 10.08 -12.88 3.06
CA GLN A 63 11.48 -13.21 3.40
C GLN A 63 11.78 -14.69 3.16
N THR A 64 10.85 -15.59 3.50
CA THR A 64 11.01 -17.03 3.24
C THR A 64 11.03 -17.38 1.75
N ARG A 65 10.58 -16.43 0.90
CA ARG A 65 10.50 -16.57 -0.56
C ARG A 65 11.61 -15.80 -1.29
N GLY A 66 12.61 -15.31 -0.56
CA GLY A 66 13.80 -14.67 -1.14
C GLY A 66 13.66 -13.16 -1.39
N VAL A 67 12.69 -12.49 -0.74
CA VAL A 67 12.64 -11.03 -0.65
C VAL A 67 13.48 -10.59 0.55
N SER A 68 14.33 -9.57 0.38
CA SER A 68 15.05 -8.96 1.49
C SER A 68 14.18 -7.89 2.14
N VAL A 69 14.14 -7.84 3.49
CA VAL A 69 13.35 -6.87 4.25
C VAL A 69 14.24 -6.21 5.29
N ASP A 70 14.33 -4.88 5.25
CA ASP A 70 14.97 -4.08 6.28
C ASP A 70 13.96 -3.22 7.01
N PHE A 71 14.08 -3.15 8.33
CA PHE A 71 13.18 -2.37 9.19
C PHE A 71 13.93 -1.17 9.77
N VAL A 72 13.35 0.03 9.61
CA VAL A 72 13.81 1.23 10.30
C VAL A 72 13.39 1.15 11.76
N PRO A 73 14.31 1.19 12.71
CA PRO A 73 13.97 1.09 14.13
C PRO A 73 13.26 2.35 14.61
N ALA A 74 12.28 2.14 15.50
CA ALA A 74 11.65 3.21 16.25
C ALA A 74 12.27 3.33 17.67
N ASP A 75 12.32 4.54 18.19
CA ASP A 75 12.68 4.76 19.57
C ASP A 75 11.52 4.38 20.54
N ARG A 76 11.76 4.48 21.85
CA ARG A 76 10.74 4.13 22.86
C ARG A 76 9.50 5.03 22.82
N GLN A 77 9.58 6.19 22.19
CA GLN A 77 8.50 7.14 21.97
C GLN A 77 7.78 6.91 20.63
N GLY A 78 8.22 5.95 19.82
CA GLY A 78 7.65 5.62 18.51
C GLY A 78 8.08 6.58 17.39
N ASN A 79 9.23 7.25 17.52
CA ASN A 79 9.80 8.06 16.45
C ASN A 79 10.82 7.26 15.67
N ILE A 80 10.84 7.42 14.34
CA ILE A 80 11.88 6.90 13.47
C ILE A 80 12.83 8.03 13.07
N ARG A 81 14.06 7.66 12.73
CA ARG A 81 15.02 8.57 12.10
C ARG A 81 14.99 8.35 10.59
N TYR A 82 14.60 9.38 9.84
CA TYR A 82 14.51 9.29 8.38
C TYR A 82 15.88 9.12 7.73
N GLU A 83 16.93 9.59 8.38
CA GLU A 83 18.31 9.39 7.96
C GLU A 83 18.70 7.91 7.98
N ASP A 84 18.20 7.14 8.95
CA ASP A 84 18.43 5.70 9.01
C ASP A 84 17.70 5.00 7.85
N MET A 85 16.48 5.43 7.49
CA MET A 85 15.76 4.93 6.30
C MET A 85 16.55 5.19 5.01
N GLU A 86 17.11 6.40 4.86
CA GLU A 86 17.90 6.79 3.69
C GLU A 86 19.09 5.85 3.44
N THR A 87 19.73 5.39 4.50
CA THR A 87 20.88 4.47 4.40
C THR A 87 20.54 3.06 3.98
N LEU A 88 19.26 2.66 4.03
CA LEU A 88 18.81 1.31 3.69
C LEU A 88 18.52 1.14 2.19
N PHE A 89 18.41 2.23 1.43
CA PHE A 89 18.15 2.13 -0.01
C PHE A 89 19.33 1.51 -0.75
N ARG A 90 19.02 0.58 -1.64
CA ARG A 90 19.96 -0.13 -2.50
C ARG A 90 19.33 -0.39 -3.87
N PRO A 91 20.11 -0.78 -4.91
CA PRO A 91 19.59 -0.93 -6.26
C PRO A 91 18.37 -1.86 -6.39
N GLU A 92 18.29 -2.88 -5.52
CA GLU A 92 17.19 -3.84 -5.47
C GLU A 92 15.97 -3.35 -4.70
N THR A 93 16.04 -2.17 -4.06
CA THR A 93 14.92 -1.60 -3.30
C THR A 93 13.77 -1.27 -4.23
N LYS A 94 12.70 -2.04 -4.12
CA LYS A 94 11.52 -1.90 -4.98
C LYS A 94 10.46 -0.99 -4.39
N ALA A 95 10.30 -1.03 -3.07
CA ALA A 95 9.34 -0.18 -2.38
C ALA A 95 9.70 0.06 -0.92
N VAL A 96 9.17 1.16 -0.38
CA VAL A 96 8.96 1.37 1.05
C VAL A 96 7.51 1.00 1.37
N VAL A 97 7.30 0.21 2.42
CA VAL A 97 5.95 -0.13 2.94
C VAL A 97 5.88 0.35 4.37
N CYS A 98 5.03 1.35 4.64
CA CYS A 98 4.94 1.91 5.98
C CYS A 98 3.53 2.31 6.40
N THR A 99 3.27 2.31 7.70
CA THR A 99 2.05 2.88 8.26
C THR A 99 2.10 4.41 8.20
N HIS A 100 0.95 5.06 8.00
CA HIS A 100 0.86 6.52 8.14
C HIS A 100 0.77 6.92 9.62
N ALA A 101 0.12 6.09 10.45
CA ALA A 101 0.11 6.26 11.90
C ALA A 101 0.13 4.90 12.59
N SER A 102 0.96 4.78 13.63
CA SER A 102 1.00 3.58 14.44
C SER A 102 -0.28 3.41 15.26
N ASN A 103 -0.86 2.22 15.23
CA ASN A 103 -2.01 1.88 16.06
C ASN A 103 -1.65 1.67 17.53
N LEU A 104 -0.37 1.56 17.86
CA LEU A 104 0.14 1.36 19.23
C LEU A 104 0.54 2.68 19.88
N THR A 105 1.33 3.50 19.19
CA THR A 105 1.89 4.73 19.75
C THR A 105 1.13 5.99 19.33
N GLY A 106 0.36 5.92 18.22
CA GLY A 106 -0.34 7.08 17.64
C GLY A 106 0.56 8.03 16.85
N ASN A 107 1.86 7.77 16.77
CA ASN A 107 2.79 8.62 16.03
C ASN A 107 2.43 8.61 14.54
N LEU A 108 2.45 9.81 13.95
CA LEU A 108 2.32 10.03 12.51
C LEU A 108 3.72 10.03 11.86
N LEU A 109 3.86 9.31 10.76
CA LEU A 109 5.04 9.40 9.91
C LEU A 109 4.86 10.50 8.87
N ASP A 110 5.95 11.19 8.52
CA ASP A 110 5.99 12.15 7.42
C ASP A 110 6.01 11.42 6.08
N ILE A 111 4.82 11.08 5.60
CA ILE A 111 4.65 10.31 4.36
C ILE A 111 5.16 11.08 3.14
N ALA A 112 5.04 12.42 3.13
CA ALA A 112 5.55 13.23 2.02
C ALA A 112 7.08 13.15 1.94
N LYS A 113 7.78 13.19 3.08
CA LYS A 113 9.24 13.00 3.15
C LYS A 113 9.64 11.60 2.73
N ILE A 114 8.95 10.55 3.21
CA ILE A 114 9.21 9.15 2.83
C ILE A 114 8.98 8.96 1.33
N GLY A 115 7.88 9.51 0.78
CA GLY A 115 7.56 9.41 -0.64
C GLY A 115 8.59 10.09 -1.54
N ALA A 116 9.03 11.28 -1.15
CA ALA A 116 10.10 11.98 -1.87
C ALA A 116 11.41 11.17 -1.87
N MET A 117 11.77 10.58 -0.72
CA MET A 117 12.93 9.73 -0.55
C MET A 117 12.82 8.46 -1.41
N ALA A 118 11.70 7.74 -1.34
CA ALA A 118 11.47 6.54 -2.14
C ALA A 118 11.59 6.83 -3.65
N HIS A 119 10.95 7.89 -4.13
CA HIS A 119 11.00 8.26 -5.54
C HIS A 119 12.40 8.73 -5.99
N ALA A 120 13.18 9.38 -5.12
CA ALA A 120 14.58 9.73 -5.42
C ALA A 120 15.44 8.48 -5.70
N HIS A 121 15.08 7.34 -5.08
CA HIS A 121 15.72 6.03 -5.28
C HIS A 121 14.99 5.13 -6.29
N SER A 122 14.02 5.67 -7.06
CA SER A 122 13.19 4.90 -8.01
C SER A 122 12.38 3.77 -7.36
N ALA A 123 12.16 3.85 -6.06
CA ALA A 123 11.34 2.92 -5.30
C ALA A 123 9.89 3.44 -5.17
N LEU A 124 8.94 2.52 -5.02
CA LEU A 124 7.53 2.85 -4.79
C LEU A 124 7.26 3.12 -3.30
N LEU A 125 6.16 3.83 -3.01
CA LEU A 125 5.66 3.99 -1.65
C LEU A 125 4.28 3.34 -1.49
N VAL A 126 4.19 2.36 -0.58
CA VAL A 126 2.95 1.71 -0.14
C VAL A 126 2.63 2.18 1.28
N VAL A 127 1.45 2.74 1.47
CA VAL A 127 1.03 3.32 2.76
C VAL A 127 -0.15 2.56 3.35
N ASP A 128 0.01 2.07 4.58
CA ASP A 128 -1.12 1.63 5.42
C ASP A 128 -1.76 2.85 6.10
N ALA A 129 -2.89 3.29 5.57
CA ALA A 129 -3.68 4.40 6.10
C ALA A 129 -4.82 3.94 7.01
N SER A 130 -4.76 2.73 7.57
CA SER A 130 -5.85 2.18 8.39
C SER A 130 -6.24 3.07 9.57
N GLN A 131 -5.31 3.80 10.15
CA GLN A 131 -5.58 4.70 11.28
C GLN A 131 -5.93 6.11 10.82
N THR A 132 -5.52 6.51 9.64
CA THR A 132 -5.55 7.92 9.20
C THR A 132 -6.58 8.22 8.12
N ALA A 133 -7.00 7.21 7.35
CA ALA A 133 -8.03 7.39 6.33
C ALA A 133 -9.33 7.95 6.93
N GLY A 134 -9.73 9.16 6.49
CA GLY A 134 -10.89 9.88 7.01
C GLY A 134 -10.64 10.71 8.27
N ALA A 135 -9.49 10.56 8.93
CA ALA A 135 -9.14 11.30 10.16
C ALA A 135 -8.02 12.33 9.93
N VAL A 136 -7.07 12.02 9.05
CA VAL A 136 -5.94 12.89 8.70
C VAL A 136 -5.98 13.15 7.19
N PRO A 137 -5.72 14.36 6.72
CA PRO A 137 -5.64 14.64 5.29
C PRO A 137 -4.58 13.78 4.60
N ILE A 138 -4.97 13.16 3.48
CA ILE A 138 -4.07 12.36 2.63
C ILE A 138 -4.26 12.84 1.20
N ASP A 139 -3.17 13.16 0.53
CA ASP A 139 -3.13 13.43 -0.90
C ASP A 139 -2.02 12.57 -1.53
N MET A 140 -2.42 11.55 -2.26
CA MET A 140 -1.50 10.59 -2.88
C MET A 140 -0.49 11.25 -3.81
N GLN A 141 -0.92 12.31 -4.53
CA GLN A 141 -0.05 13.01 -5.47
C GLN A 141 0.98 13.88 -4.74
N ALA A 142 0.52 14.69 -3.78
CA ALA A 142 1.39 15.58 -3.01
C ALA A 142 2.36 14.81 -2.11
N MET A 143 1.96 13.62 -1.63
CA MET A 143 2.77 12.78 -0.76
C MET A 143 3.56 11.70 -1.51
N ASN A 144 3.52 11.66 -2.85
CA ASN A 144 4.17 10.64 -3.68
C ASN A 144 3.79 9.19 -3.29
N ILE A 145 2.53 8.96 -2.93
CA ILE A 145 2.03 7.63 -2.59
C ILE A 145 1.68 6.87 -3.87
N ASP A 146 2.21 5.66 -4.02
CA ASP A 146 1.96 4.79 -5.16
C ASP A 146 0.80 3.83 -4.91
N VAL A 147 0.70 3.30 -3.69
CA VAL A 147 -0.42 2.46 -3.25
C VAL A 147 -0.84 2.89 -1.85
N LEU A 148 -2.10 3.28 -1.70
CA LEU A 148 -2.71 3.63 -0.41
C LEU A 148 -3.69 2.54 -0.03
N CYS A 149 -3.49 1.88 1.12
CA CYS A 149 -4.40 0.86 1.66
C CYS A 149 -5.17 1.41 2.84
N PHE A 150 -6.48 1.14 2.91
CA PHE A 150 -7.35 1.69 3.95
C PHE A 150 -8.46 0.71 4.38
N THR A 151 -9.04 0.95 5.56
CA THR A 151 -10.22 0.26 6.04
C THR A 151 -11.40 1.22 6.20
N GLY A 152 -12.60 0.74 5.94
CA GLY A 152 -13.80 1.60 5.95
C GLY A 152 -14.38 1.85 7.35
N HIS A 153 -14.20 0.92 8.28
CA HIS A 153 -14.89 0.95 9.60
C HIS A 153 -14.19 1.75 10.70
N LYS A 154 -13.08 2.43 10.38
CA LYS A 154 -12.38 3.35 11.30
C LYS A 154 -12.74 4.80 10.99
N GLY A 155 -11.78 5.67 10.69
CA GLY A 155 -12.00 7.09 10.46
C GLY A 155 -12.94 7.43 9.31
N LEU A 156 -13.13 6.53 8.34
CA LEU A 156 -14.15 6.68 7.29
C LEU A 156 -15.58 6.42 7.78
N MET A 157 -15.77 5.90 9.00
CA MET A 157 -17.07 5.64 9.64
C MET A 157 -18.02 4.76 8.81
N GLY A 158 -17.47 3.89 7.98
CA GLY A 158 -18.22 2.91 7.19
C GLY A 158 -18.49 1.61 7.98
N PRO A 159 -19.23 0.67 7.38
CA PRO A 159 -19.49 -0.61 8.02
C PRO A 159 -18.23 -1.49 8.08
N GLN A 160 -18.23 -2.44 9.02
CA GLN A 160 -17.27 -3.55 9.02
C GLN A 160 -17.39 -4.37 7.73
N GLY A 161 -16.28 -5.00 7.32
CA GLY A 161 -16.25 -5.74 6.06
C GLY A 161 -16.05 -4.84 4.83
N THR A 162 -15.59 -3.61 5.04
CA THR A 162 -15.25 -2.67 3.95
C THR A 162 -13.84 -2.13 4.11
N GLY A 163 -13.17 -1.99 3.00
CA GLY A 163 -11.84 -1.41 2.85
C GLY A 163 -11.49 -1.24 1.39
N GLY A 164 -10.25 -0.92 1.11
CA GLY A 164 -9.81 -0.78 -0.26
C GLY A 164 -8.37 -0.34 -0.38
N LEU A 165 -7.95 -0.25 -1.63
CA LEU A 165 -6.68 0.38 -2.00
C LEU A 165 -6.89 1.31 -3.19
N CYS A 166 -6.10 2.39 -3.20
CA CYS A 166 -5.94 3.28 -4.35
C CYS A 166 -4.56 3.03 -4.95
N ILE A 167 -4.49 2.87 -6.27
CA ILE A 167 -3.26 2.55 -6.99
C ILE A 167 -2.94 3.69 -7.94
N ARG A 168 -1.72 4.23 -7.89
CA ARG A 168 -1.28 5.25 -8.84
C ARG A 168 -1.23 4.66 -10.26
N PRO A 169 -1.68 5.38 -11.31
CA PRO A 169 -1.51 4.93 -12.69
C PRO A 169 -0.04 4.60 -13.01
N GLY A 170 0.18 3.48 -13.69
CA GLY A 170 1.52 2.98 -14.01
C GLY A 170 2.11 2.02 -12.98
N VAL A 171 1.50 1.87 -11.80
CA VAL A 171 1.88 0.82 -10.83
C VAL A 171 1.18 -0.48 -11.21
N GLU A 172 1.96 -1.51 -11.45
CA GLU A 172 1.46 -2.85 -11.78
C GLU A 172 1.54 -3.77 -10.57
N LEU A 173 0.40 -4.41 -10.25
CA LEU A 173 0.30 -5.41 -9.22
C LEU A 173 -0.07 -6.76 -9.83
N ARG A 174 0.68 -7.79 -9.53
CA ARG A 174 0.28 -9.16 -9.89
C ARG A 174 -1.01 -9.53 -9.16
N PRO A 175 -1.96 -10.22 -9.81
CA PRO A 175 -3.19 -10.61 -9.16
C PRO A 175 -2.92 -11.57 -8.00
N LEU A 176 -3.50 -11.26 -6.81
CA LEU A 176 -3.47 -12.14 -5.65
C LEU A 176 -4.31 -13.39 -5.89
N LEU A 177 -5.49 -13.20 -6.50
CA LEU A 177 -6.41 -14.27 -6.87
C LEU A 177 -6.45 -14.42 -8.38
N ARG A 178 -6.52 -15.65 -8.85
CA ARG A 178 -6.66 -15.99 -10.28
C ARG A 178 -7.98 -16.71 -10.49
N GLY A 179 -8.63 -16.46 -11.64
CA GLY A 179 -9.90 -17.11 -11.94
C GLY A 179 -10.71 -16.34 -12.97
N GLY A 180 -12.02 -16.43 -12.88
CA GLY A 180 -12.95 -15.85 -13.86
C GLY A 180 -12.84 -14.35 -13.97
N THR A 181 -12.59 -13.87 -15.20
CA THR A 181 -12.45 -12.45 -15.56
C THR A 181 -13.62 -11.91 -16.38
N GLY A 182 -14.51 -12.81 -16.83
CA GLY A 182 -15.62 -12.50 -17.73
C GLY A 182 -15.20 -12.33 -19.20
N ILE A 183 -13.90 -12.50 -19.51
CA ILE A 183 -13.35 -12.50 -20.87
C ILE A 183 -12.33 -13.63 -21.00
N HIS A 184 -12.08 -14.07 -22.22
CA HIS A 184 -11.08 -15.10 -22.52
C HIS A 184 -11.24 -16.38 -21.68
N SER A 185 -12.50 -16.85 -21.50
CA SER A 185 -12.83 -17.94 -20.57
C SER A 185 -12.20 -19.30 -20.93
N TYR A 186 -11.67 -19.44 -22.13
CA TYR A 186 -10.99 -20.66 -22.60
C TYR A 186 -9.45 -20.60 -22.43
N ASP A 187 -8.90 -19.42 -22.09
CA ASP A 187 -7.46 -19.27 -21.93
C ASP A 187 -7.02 -19.88 -20.59
N ARG A 188 -5.87 -20.55 -20.61
CA ARG A 188 -5.29 -21.16 -19.40
C ARG A 188 -4.65 -20.12 -18.47
N GLU A 189 -4.28 -18.97 -19.03
CA GLU A 189 -3.60 -17.90 -18.31
C GLU A 189 -4.54 -16.75 -18.00
N GLN A 190 -4.25 -16.02 -16.93
CA GLN A 190 -4.98 -14.81 -16.58
C GLN A 190 -4.73 -13.74 -17.66
N PRO A 191 -5.77 -13.10 -18.24
CA PRO A 191 -5.58 -12.02 -19.19
C PRO A 191 -4.76 -10.89 -18.59
N GLN A 192 -3.82 -10.35 -19.36
CA GLN A 192 -3.01 -9.20 -18.93
C GLN A 192 -3.76 -7.88 -19.09
N THR A 193 -4.73 -7.82 -19.98
CA THR A 193 -5.55 -6.63 -20.24
C THR A 193 -7.02 -6.94 -19.99
N TYR A 194 -7.73 -6.02 -19.36
CA TYR A 194 -9.15 -6.11 -19.08
C TYR A 194 -9.89 -5.03 -19.89
N PRO A 195 -11.12 -5.30 -20.37
CA PRO A 195 -11.92 -4.28 -21.01
C PRO A 195 -12.20 -3.14 -20.03
N ALA A 196 -12.12 -1.91 -20.50
CA ALA A 196 -12.59 -0.75 -19.75
C ALA A 196 -14.07 -0.93 -19.40
N ARG A 197 -14.43 -0.86 -18.13
CA ARG A 197 -15.81 -0.95 -17.64
C ARG A 197 -16.29 0.39 -17.12
#